data_7848ddc06a39d0bac6d2f78f5eee8ee8
#
_entry.id   7848ddc06a39d0bac6d2f78f5eee8ee8
#
_cell.length_a   1.000
_cell.length_b   1.000
_cell.length_c   1.000
_cell.angle_alpha   90.00
_cell.angle_beta   90.00
_cell.angle_gamma   90.00
#
_symmetry.space_group_name_H-M   'P 1'
#
loop_
_entity.id
_entity.type
_entity.pdbx_description
1 polymer ?
#
loop_
_entity_poly.entity_id
_entity_poly.type
_entity_poly.pdbx_seq_one_letter_code
_entity_poly.pdbx_strand_id
1 'polypeptide(L)'
;EETYMPILEVEHISKSFGKTEVLKDISFSLEKGQVVSIIGSSGSGKTTLLRCLNFLERPNTGIIRVNDDILFDGNNPATWQESQVRKKRLHFGLVFQNFNLFPQYTALQNVMLAKELLAKEQSDYKEHKKEIHSQIQKQAEGLLIQMGLKDRMGNYPHQLSGGQCQRVAIARALALQPDILCFDEPTSALDPELTGEVLKVIRELADNKTTMIIVTHEMAFARDVANHVVFMDDGHILEQGDPIELFEHPKEERTKQFLSRFSQDEY
;
A
#
# COMPACT_ATOMS: atom_id res chain seq x y z
N GLU A 1 7.27 20.74 22.70
CA GLU A 1 6.37 20.23 21.64
C GLU A 1 7.27 19.67 20.55
N GLU A 2 7.42 18.35 20.48
CA GLU A 2 8.00 17.72 19.30
C GLU A 2 7.04 17.99 18.15
N THR A 3 7.47 18.81 17.19
CA THR A 3 6.74 19.04 15.95
C THR A 3 6.80 17.72 15.18
N TYR A 4 5.78 16.90 15.34
CA TYR A 4 5.62 15.67 14.55
C TYR A 4 5.41 16.09 13.10
N MET A 5 6.43 15.85 12.26
CA MET A 5 6.31 16.08 10.83
C MET A 5 5.79 14.81 10.19
N PRO A 6 4.73 14.89 9.35
CA PRO A 6 4.18 13.73 8.67
C PRO A 6 5.22 13.12 7.71
N ILE A 7 5.25 11.79 7.61
CA ILE A 7 6.11 11.11 6.64
C ILE A 7 5.58 11.26 5.21
N LEU A 8 4.25 11.42 5.06
CA LEU A 8 3.57 11.67 3.79
C LEU A 8 2.62 12.85 3.94
N GLU A 9 2.73 13.79 3.02
CA GLU A 9 1.74 14.85 2.81
C GLU A 9 1.22 14.78 1.39
N VAL A 10 -0.08 14.78 1.27
CA VAL A 10 -0.84 14.79 0.02
C VAL A 10 -1.70 16.03 0.00
N GLU A 11 -1.45 16.94 -0.95
CA GLU A 11 -2.12 18.22 -1.01
C GLU A 11 -2.76 18.44 -2.38
N HIS A 12 -4.07 18.66 -2.38
CA HIS A 12 -4.86 19.06 -3.55
C HIS A 12 -4.67 18.19 -4.80
N ILE A 13 -4.54 16.87 -4.60
CA ILE A 13 -4.37 15.92 -5.71
C ILE A 13 -5.67 15.78 -6.48
N SER A 14 -5.59 16.04 -7.80
CA SER A 14 -6.67 15.76 -8.75
C SER A 14 -6.18 14.82 -9.85
N LYS A 15 -7.11 14.00 -10.37
CA LYS A 15 -6.83 13.10 -11.49
C LYS A 15 -8.05 12.95 -12.39
N SER A 16 -7.84 13.13 -13.68
CA SER A 16 -8.87 12.89 -14.71
C SER A 16 -8.36 11.88 -15.75
N PHE A 17 -9.27 11.10 -16.30
CA PHE A 17 -9.08 10.26 -17.48
C PHE A 17 -10.01 10.76 -18.59
N GLY A 18 -9.44 11.42 -19.57
CA GLY A 18 -10.22 12.14 -20.60
C GLY A 18 -11.09 13.22 -19.96
N LYS A 19 -12.42 13.07 -20.07
CA LYS A 19 -13.39 14.01 -19.51
C LYS A 19 -13.89 13.63 -18.11
N THR A 20 -13.51 12.46 -17.60
CA THR A 20 -13.98 11.95 -16.32
C THR A 20 -12.97 12.32 -15.24
N GLU A 21 -13.38 13.16 -14.30
CA GLU A 21 -12.61 13.50 -13.11
C GLU A 21 -12.83 12.42 -12.04
N VAL A 22 -11.76 11.71 -11.67
CA VAL A 22 -11.79 10.56 -10.76
C VAL A 22 -11.33 10.93 -9.36
N LEU A 23 -10.35 11.83 -9.25
CA LEU A 23 -9.91 12.39 -7.97
C LEU A 23 -10.11 13.91 -8.02
N LYS A 24 -10.73 14.45 -6.98
CA LYS A 24 -11.15 15.83 -6.90
C LYS A 24 -10.67 16.44 -5.58
N ASP A 25 -9.54 17.14 -5.64
CA ASP A 25 -9.00 17.88 -4.49
C ASP A 25 -8.73 17.03 -3.24
N ILE A 26 -7.96 15.96 -3.41
CA ILE A 26 -7.63 15.03 -2.33
C ILE A 26 -6.48 15.57 -1.49
N SER A 27 -6.71 15.71 -0.16
CA SER A 27 -5.70 16.15 0.80
C SER A 27 -5.78 15.34 2.09
N PHE A 28 -4.65 14.74 2.49
CA PHE A 28 -4.48 14.04 3.77
C PHE A 28 -2.99 13.90 4.11
N SER A 29 -2.69 13.51 5.33
CA SER A 29 -1.33 13.24 5.79
C SER A 29 -1.23 11.91 6.52
N LEU A 30 -0.02 11.40 6.65
CA LEU A 30 0.30 10.15 7.34
C LEU A 30 1.57 10.35 8.16
N GLU A 31 1.53 10.01 9.43
CA GLU A 31 2.69 10.04 10.31
C GLU A 31 3.46 8.71 10.26
N LYS A 32 4.75 8.77 10.59
CA LYS A 32 5.58 7.56 10.63
C LYS A 32 5.07 6.58 11.67
N GLY A 33 4.95 5.31 11.27
CA GLY A 33 4.46 4.23 12.12
C GLY A 33 2.95 4.19 12.29
N GLN A 34 2.20 5.04 11.58
CA GLN A 34 0.75 5.03 11.57
C GLN A 34 0.18 4.27 10.38
N VAL A 35 -1.08 3.90 10.52
CA VAL A 35 -1.92 3.27 9.50
C VAL A 35 -3.06 4.20 9.13
N VAL A 36 -3.17 4.55 7.85
CA VAL A 36 -4.34 5.20 7.28
C VAL A 36 -5.15 4.16 6.52
N SER A 37 -6.42 3.98 6.88
CA SER A 37 -7.36 3.18 6.11
C SER A 37 -8.22 4.08 5.22
N ILE A 38 -8.30 3.75 3.93
CA ILE A 38 -9.13 4.43 2.95
C ILE A 38 -10.33 3.53 2.64
N ILE A 39 -11.52 3.97 3.01
CA ILE A 39 -12.78 3.28 2.80
C ILE A 39 -13.69 4.08 1.87
N GLY A 40 -14.73 3.46 1.32
CA GLY A 40 -15.69 4.15 0.47
C GLY A 40 -16.27 3.26 -0.62
N SER A 41 -17.26 3.77 -1.33
CA SER A 41 -17.99 3.05 -2.37
C SER A 41 -17.09 2.60 -3.54
N SER A 42 -17.51 1.56 -4.25
CA SER A 42 -16.83 1.13 -5.48
C SER A 42 -16.82 2.28 -6.48
N GLY A 43 -15.69 2.49 -7.15
CA GLY A 43 -15.53 3.57 -8.11
C GLY A 43 -15.28 4.97 -7.50
N SER A 44 -15.17 5.10 -6.17
CA SER A 44 -14.90 6.41 -5.53
C SER A 44 -13.47 6.95 -5.72
N GLY A 45 -12.58 6.22 -6.42
CA GLY A 45 -11.22 6.68 -6.75
C GLY A 45 -10.10 6.12 -5.87
N LYS A 46 -10.37 5.26 -4.88
CA LYS A 46 -9.39 4.72 -3.92
C LYS A 46 -8.16 4.09 -4.59
N THR A 47 -8.37 3.14 -5.50
CA THR A 47 -7.29 2.50 -6.28
C THR A 47 -6.53 3.53 -7.13
N THR A 48 -7.22 4.50 -7.73
CA THR A 48 -6.58 5.57 -8.52
C THR A 48 -5.69 6.44 -7.63
N LEU A 49 -6.15 6.75 -6.41
CA LEU A 49 -5.34 7.48 -5.43
C LEU A 49 -4.07 6.70 -5.07
N LEU A 50 -4.18 5.41 -4.73
CA LEU A 50 -3.00 4.58 -4.47
C LEU A 50 -2.05 4.52 -5.66
N ARG A 51 -2.56 4.43 -6.88
CA ARG A 51 -1.72 4.45 -8.10
C ARG A 51 -0.99 5.78 -8.27
N CYS A 52 -1.65 6.90 -7.94
CA CYS A 52 -1.00 8.21 -7.97
C CYS A 52 0.13 8.30 -6.94
N LEU A 53 -0.10 7.84 -5.70
CA LEU A 53 0.91 7.83 -4.63
C LEU A 53 2.10 6.94 -4.99
N ASN A 54 1.86 5.80 -5.62
CA ASN A 54 2.89 4.86 -6.05
C ASN A 54 3.54 5.24 -7.41
N PHE A 55 3.25 6.41 -7.96
CA PHE A 55 3.77 6.88 -9.25
C PHE A 55 3.48 5.95 -10.43
N LEU A 56 2.38 5.18 -10.36
CA LEU A 56 1.87 4.36 -11.45
C LEU A 56 0.94 5.17 -12.38
N GLU A 57 0.28 6.19 -11.81
CA GLU A 57 -0.53 7.15 -12.52
C GLU A 57 -0.06 8.57 -12.17
N ARG A 58 0.07 9.43 -13.17
CA ARG A 58 0.44 10.83 -12.95
C ARG A 58 -0.79 11.62 -12.51
N PRO A 59 -0.77 12.29 -11.34
CA PRO A 59 -1.80 13.27 -10.98
C PRO A 59 -1.83 14.44 -11.98
N ASN A 60 -2.96 15.13 -12.10
CA ASN A 60 -3.06 16.34 -12.90
C ASN A 60 -2.56 17.56 -12.13
N THR A 61 -2.92 17.65 -10.85
CA THR A 61 -2.56 18.77 -9.96
C THR A 61 -2.15 18.27 -8.58
N GLY A 62 -1.69 19.18 -7.73
CA GLY A 62 -1.40 18.93 -6.33
C GLY A 62 0.08 18.65 -6.06
N ILE A 63 0.37 18.27 -4.82
CA ILE A 63 1.72 18.01 -4.32
C ILE A 63 1.72 16.70 -3.54
N ILE A 64 2.78 15.92 -3.69
CA ILE A 64 3.09 14.74 -2.87
C ILE A 64 4.48 14.94 -2.28
N ARG A 65 4.59 14.92 -0.93
CA ARG A 65 5.85 14.96 -0.20
C ARG A 65 6.03 13.68 0.60
N VAL A 66 7.26 13.20 0.66
CA VAL A 66 7.68 12.10 1.55
C VAL A 66 8.98 12.51 2.22
N ASN A 67 9.04 12.43 3.56
CA ASN A 67 10.19 12.86 4.36
C ASN A 67 10.67 14.31 3.99
N ASP A 68 9.73 15.24 3.84
CA ASP A 68 9.94 16.65 3.41
C ASP A 68 10.38 16.82 1.94
N ASP A 69 10.73 15.76 1.24
CA ASP A 69 11.09 15.84 -0.18
C ASP A 69 9.83 15.90 -1.07
N ILE A 70 9.77 16.93 -1.92
CA ILE A 70 8.70 17.03 -2.93
C ILE A 70 8.94 15.98 -4.01
N LEU A 71 8.15 14.90 -3.99
CA LEU A 71 8.22 13.85 -5.00
C LEU A 71 7.41 14.21 -6.25
N PHE A 72 6.28 14.91 -6.08
CA PHE A 72 5.44 15.39 -7.18
C PHE A 72 4.95 16.81 -6.89
N ASP A 73 5.01 17.66 -7.90
CA ASP A 73 4.36 18.97 -7.93
C ASP A 73 3.74 19.17 -9.31
N GLY A 74 2.42 19.30 -9.36
CA GLY A 74 1.65 19.49 -10.58
C GLY A 74 2.07 20.73 -11.38
N ASN A 75 2.61 21.76 -10.71
CA ASN A 75 3.11 22.97 -11.33
C ASN A 75 4.56 22.85 -11.84
N ASN A 76 5.27 21.78 -11.47
CA ASN A 76 6.65 21.55 -11.86
C ASN A 76 6.80 20.24 -12.67
N PRO A 77 6.78 20.31 -14.02
CA PRO A 77 6.92 19.12 -14.87
C PRO A 77 8.19 18.31 -14.63
N ALA A 78 9.25 18.92 -14.11
CA ALA A 78 10.50 18.23 -13.79
C ALA A 78 10.33 17.16 -12.71
N THR A 79 9.32 17.27 -11.86
CA THR A 79 9.03 16.27 -10.83
C THR A 79 8.50 14.95 -11.39
N TRP A 80 8.10 14.89 -12.66
CA TRP A 80 7.64 13.68 -13.35
C TRP A 80 8.56 13.24 -14.48
N GLN A 81 9.86 13.35 -14.31
CA GLN A 81 10.82 12.79 -15.25
C GLN A 81 10.98 11.29 -15.02
N GLU A 82 10.96 10.49 -16.08
CA GLU A 82 10.95 9.01 -16.01
C GLU A 82 12.15 8.45 -15.25
N SER A 83 13.33 9.05 -15.41
CA SER A 83 14.54 8.70 -14.68
C SER A 83 14.42 8.88 -13.15
N GLN A 84 13.60 9.82 -12.72
CA GLN A 84 13.35 10.11 -11.29
C GLN A 84 12.17 9.32 -10.73
N VAL A 85 11.12 9.09 -11.54
CA VAL A 85 9.91 8.35 -11.13
C VAL A 85 10.28 6.96 -10.59
N ARG A 86 11.25 6.28 -11.20
CA ARG A 86 11.73 4.98 -10.73
C ARG A 86 12.29 5.03 -9.29
N LYS A 87 13.04 6.08 -8.95
CA LYS A 87 13.60 6.27 -7.60
C LYS A 87 12.50 6.61 -6.61
N LYS A 88 11.53 7.44 -7.01
CA LYS A 88 10.40 7.84 -6.17
C LYS A 88 9.49 6.67 -5.81
N ARG A 89 9.33 5.71 -6.71
CA ARG A 89 8.59 4.45 -6.44
C ARG A 89 9.20 3.63 -5.31
N LEU A 90 10.49 3.78 -5.00
CA LEU A 90 11.13 3.04 -3.92
C LEU A 90 10.68 3.49 -2.53
N HIS A 91 10.11 4.68 -2.39
CA HIS A 91 9.49 5.13 -1.14
C HIS A 91 8.22 4.34 -0.82
N PHE A 92 7.61 3.70 -1.82
CA PHE A 92 6.33 3.01 -1.69
C PHE A 92 6.47 1.52 -2.03
N GLY A 93 5.92 0.66 -1.18
CA GLY A 93 5.68 -0.74 -1.50
C GLY A 93 4.20 -0.93 -1.81
N LEU A 94 3.85 -1.53 -2.95
CA LEU A 94 2.45 -1.75 -3.32
C LEU A 94 2.13 -3.23 -3.36
N VAL A 95 1.10 -3.60 -2.59
CA VAL A 95 0.47 -4.91 -2.58
C VAL A 95 -0.86 -4.80 -3.32
N PHE A 96 -0.97 -5.50 -4.43
CA PHE A 96 -2.13 -5.45 -5.31
C PHE A 96 -3.23 -6.42 -4.87
N GLN A 97 -4.46 -6.15 -5.28
CA GLN A 97 -5.61 -7.03 -5.14
C GLN A 97 -5.37 -8.44 -5.69
N ASN A 98 -4.80 -8.55 -6.89
CA ASN A 98 -4.49 -9.81 -7.58
C ASN A 98 -3.00 -10.13 -7.43
N PHE A 99 -2.50 -10.44 -6.29
CA PHE A 99 -1.12 -10.85 -5.95
C PHE A 99 0.00 -10.43 -6.91
N ASN A 100 -0.21 -10.48 -8.22
CA ASN A 100 0.70 -10.13 -9.32
C ASN A 100 2.09 -10.78 -9.15
N LEU A 101 2.12 -12.04 -8.74
CA LEU A 101 3.35 -12.81 -8.67
C LEU A 101 3.78 -13.25 -10.08
N PHE A 102 5.08 -13.31 -10.28
CA PHE A 102 5.65 -13.85 -11.51
C PHE A 102 5.52 -15.38 -11.50
N PRO A 103 4.72 -15.98 -12.40
CA PRO A 103 4.41 -17.41 -12.35
C PRO A 103 5.60 -18.32 -12.62
N GLN A 104 6.63 -17.80 -13.32
CA GLN A 104 7.86 -18.52 -13.64
C GLN A 104 8.90 -18.53 -12.49
N TYR A 105 8.63 -17.79 -11.41
CA TYR A 105 9.53 -17.69 -10.27
C TYR A 105 8.91 -18.35 -9.02
N THR A 106 9.76 -18.95 -8.20
CA THR A 106 9.36 -19.45 -6.88
C THR A 106 8.98 -18.30 -5.94
N ALA A 107 8.40 -18.60 -4.77
CA ALA A 107 8.11 -17.61 -3.75
C ALA A 107 9.37 -16.80 -3.38
N LEU A 108 10.49 -17.50 -3.13
CA LEU A 108 11.76 -16.86 -2.80
C LEU A 108 12.25 -15.94 -3.92
N GLN A 109 12.22 -16.42 -5.15
CA GLN A 109 12.66 -15.64 -6.31
C GLN A 109 11.78 -14.41 -6.56
N ASN A 110 10.47 -14.52 -6.34
CA ASN A 110 9.54 -13.37 -6.40
C ASN A 110 9.93 -12.27 -5.40
N VAL A 111 10.33 -12.63 -4.18
CA VAL A 111 10.75 -11.68 -3.16
C VAL A 111 12.13 -11.07 -3.46
N MET A 112 13.07 -11.85 -4.01
CA MET A 112 14.41 -11.41 -4.31
C MET A 112 14.51 -10.47 -5.53
N LEU A 113 13.63 -10.65 -6.53
CA LEU A 113 13.77 -10.12 -7.88
C LEU A 113 14.06 -8.61 -7.94
N ALA A 114 13.26 -7.80 -7.25
CA ALA A 114 13.40 -6.34 -7.32
C ALA A 114 14.74 -5.87 -6.72
N LYS A 115 15.18 -6.47 -5.61
CA LYS A 115 16.46 -6.16 -4.98
C LYS A 115 17.65 -6.58 -5.84
N GLU A 116 17.56 -7.74 -6.50
CA GLU A 116 18.59 -8.18 -7.45
C GLU A 116 18.72 -7.24 -8.65
N LEU A 117 17.58 -6.73 -9.15
CA LEU A 117 17.59 -5.75 -10.25
C LEU A 117 18.24 -4.43 -9.83
N LEU A 118 17.93 -3.93 -8.63
CA LEU A 118 18.57 -2.72 -8.09
C LEU A 118 20.06 -2.93 -7.84
N ALA A 119 20.45 -4.07 -7.29
CA ALA A 119 21.84 -4.37 -7.03
C ALA A 119 22.69 -4.41 -8.30
N LYS A 120 22.14 -4.87 -9.43
CA LYS A 120 22.83 -4.88 -10.73
C LYS A 120 23.20 -3.51 -11.27
N GLU A 121 22.56 -2.44 -10.77
CA GLU A 121 22.86 -1.05 -11.15
C GLU A 121 24.02 -0.45 -10.35
N GLN A 122 24.46 -1.10 -9.27
CA GLN A 122 25.59 -0.67 -8.46
C GLN A 122 26.91 -0.90 -9.20
N SER A 123 27.84 0.03 -9.06
CA SER A 123 29.14 0.01 -9.78
C SER A 123 30.00 -1.19 -9.38
N ASP A 124 29.91 -1.64 -8.13
CA ASP A 124 30.69 -2.70 -7.53
C ASP A 124 30.00 -4.09 -7.61
N TYR A 125 28.80 -4.16 -8.20
CA TYR A 125 28.02 -5.41 -8.28
C TYR A 125 28.81 -6.58 -8.84
N LYS A 126 29.61 -6.35 -9.90
CA LYS A 126 30.36 -7.44 -10.58
C LYS A 126 31.40 -8.07 -9.66
N GLU A 127 32.03 -7.27 -8.80
CA GLU A 127 33.09 -7.72 -7.88
C GLU A 127 32.50 -8.49 -6.69
N HIS A 128 31.34 -8.03 -6.18
CA HIS A 128 30.70 -8.58 -4.97
C HIS A 128 29.44 -9.40 -5.25
N LYS A 129 29.21 -9.83 -6.48
CA LYS A 129 27.96 -10.48 -6.92
C LYS A 129 27.51 -11.63 -6.00
N LYS A 130 28.43 -12.52 -5.60
CA LYS A 130 28.08 -13.69 -4.76
C LYS A 130 27.67 -13.27 -3.36
N GLU A 131 28.33 -12.29 -2.79
CA GLU A 131 28.05 -11.76 -1.46
C GLU A 131 26.70 -11.03 -1.46
N ILE A 132 26.49 -10.12 -2.41
CA ILE A 132 25.23 -9.37 -2.59
C ILE A 132 24.06 -10.35 -2.76
N HIS A 133 24.20 -11.35 -3.63
CA HIS A 133 23.15 -12.36 -3.84
C HIS A 133 22.83 -13.12 -2.55
N SER A 134 23.87 -13.55 -1.79
CA SER A 134 23.67 -14.23 -0.51
C SER A 134 22.95 -13.36 0.53
N GLN A 135 23.27 -12.07 0.59
CA GLN A 135 22.61 -11.13 1.49
C GLN A 135 21.13 -10.93 1.10
N ILE A 136 20.84 -10.73 -0.19
CA ILE A 136 19.46 -10.60 -0.71
C ILE A 136 18.66 -11.87 -0.40
N GLN A 137 19.25 -13.05 -0.62
CA GLN A 137 18.59 -14.32 -0.35
C GLN A 137 18.24 -14.46 1.14
N LYS A 138 19.20 -14.24 2.04
CA LYS A 138 18.97 -14.31 3.50
C LYS A 138 17.88 -13.36 3.96
N GLN A 139 17.84 -12.15 3.41
CA GLN A 139 16.78 -11.18 3.73
C GLN A 139 15.42 -11.66 3.23
N ALA A 140 15.33 -12.16 2.00
CA ALA A 140 14.09 -12.69 1.44
C ALA A 140 13.59 -13.93 2.21
N GLU A 141 14.48 -14.83 2.60
CA GLU A 141 14.17 -15.98 3.47
C GLU A 141 13.60 -15.51 4.82
N GLY A 142 14.22 -14.50 5.44
CA GLY A 142 13.73 -13.91 6.70
C GLY A 142 12.32 -13.34 6.57
N LEU A 143 12.04 -12.62 5.50
CA LEU A 143 10.69 -12.09 5.22
C LEU A 143 9.66 -13.21 5.00
N LEU A 144 10.01 -14.26 4.26
CA LEU A 144 9.11 -15.40 4.06
C LEU A 144 8.86 -16.19 5.35
N ILE A 145 9.86 -16.30 6.23
CA ILE A 145 9.68 -16.88 7.57
C ILE A 145 8.71 -16.03 8.39
N GLN A 146 8.87 -14.71 8.39
CA GLN A 146 7.96 -13.78 9.06
C GLN A 146 6.52 -13.91 8.53
N MET A 147 6.34 -14.18 7.24
CA MET A 147 5.04 -14.43 6.61
C MET A 147 4.50 -15.85 6.86
N GLY A 148 5.19 -16.69 7.67
CA GLY A 148 4.79 -18.08 7.93
C GLY A 148 4.94 -19.01 6.71
N LEU A 149 5.85 -18.69 5.79
CA LEU A 149 6.04 -19.41 4.52
C LEU A 149 7.39 -20.15 4.42
N LYS A 150 8.00 -20.50 5.58
CA LYS A 150 9.30 -21.17 5.65
C LYS A 150 9.37 -22.41 4.74
N ASP A 151 8.36 -23.26 4.79
CA ASP A 151 8.31 -24.53 4.05
C ASP A 151 7.76 -24.39 2.62
N ARG A 152 7.56 -23.14 2.16
CA ARG A 152 6.96 -22.82 0.85
C ARG A 152 7.85 -21.97 -0.05
N MET A 153 9.09 -21.68 0.36
CA MET A 153 10.02 -20.81 -0.37
C MET A 153 10.32 -21.28 -1.79
N GLY A 154 10.40 -22.60 -1.99
CA GLY A 154 10.64 -23.24 -3.30
C GLY A 154 9.40 -23.45 -4.15
N ASN A 155 8.20 -23.13 -3.65
CA ASN A 155 6.95 -23.34 -4.39
C ASN A 155 6.74 -22.22 -5.41
N TYR A 156 6.15 -22.58 -6.55
CA TYR A 156 5.67 -21.63 -7.56
C TYR A 156 4.27 -21.11 -7.20
N PRO A 157 3.84 -19.94 -7.72
CA PRO A 157 2.52 -19.38 -7.41
C PRO A 157 1.35 -20.36 -7.57
N HIS A 158 1.35 -21.20 -8.62
CA HIS A 158 0.30 -22.20 -8.86
C HIS A 158 0.26 -23.34 -7.83
N GLN A 159 1.28 -23.47 -6.97
CA GLN A 159 1.39 -24.46 -5.89
C GLN A 159 1.03 -23.86 -4.52
N LEU A 160 0.63 -22.60 -4.48
CA LEU A 160 0.31 -21.84 -3.27
C LEU A 160 -1.18 -21.54 -3.22
N SER A 161 -1.75 -21.47 -2.00
CA SER A 161 -3.11 -20.93 -1.82
C SER A 161 -3.13 -19.43 -2.10
N GLY A 162 -4.33 -18.85 -2.31
CA GLY A 162 -4.48 -17.41 -2.49
C GLY A 162 -3.89 -16.60 -1.34
N GLY A 163 -4.16 -17.00 -0.09
CA GLY A 163 -3.58 -16.35 1.09
C GLY A 163 -2.05 -16.48 1.18
N GLN A 164 -1.49 -17.62 0.73
CA GLN A 164 -0.04 -17.79 0.62
C GLN A 164 0.54 -16.88 -0.47
N CYS A 165 -0.09 -16.79 -1.65
CA CYS A 165 0.31 -15.87 -2.71
C CYS A 165 0.31 -14.42 -2.23
N GLN A 166 -0.72 -14.01 -1.48
CA GLN A 166 -0.79 -12.65 -0.94
C GLN A 166 0.32 -12.38 0.07
N ARG A 167 0.62 -13.34 0.95
CA ARG A 167 1.74 -13.19 1.89
C ARG A 167 3.11 -13.14 1.18
N VAL A 168 3.30 -13.83 0.07
CA VAL A 168 4.49 -13.66 -0.79
C VAL A 168 4.53 -12.26 -1.41
N ALA A 169 3.38 -11.72 -1.86
CA ALA A 169 3.30 -10.36 -2.40
C ALA A 169 3.63 -9.29 -1.35
N ILE A 170 3.21 -9.49 -0.10
CA ILE A 170 3.57 -8.62 1.04
C ILE A 170 5.09 -8.70 1.29
N ALA A 171 5.66 -9.90 1.38
CA ALA A 171 7.11 -10.08 1.56
C ALA A 171 7.91 -9.40 0.43
N ARG A 172 7.44 -9.52 -0.82
CA ARG A 172 8.06 -8.86 -1.99
C ARG A 172 8.04 -7.33 -1.87
N ALA A 173 6.94 -6.75 -1.42
CA ALA A 173 6.83 -5.31 -1.22
C ALA A 173 7.77 -4.83 -0.09
N LEU A 174 7.84 -5.57 1.02
CA LEU A 174 8.74 -5.28 2.15
C LEU A 174 10.23 -5.45 1.80
N ALA A 175 10.58 -6.31 0.84
CA ALA A 175 11.98 -6.57 0.47
C ALA A 175 12.73 -5.31 0.03
N LEU A 176 12.04 -4.33 -0.55
CA LEU A 176 12.62 -3.04 -0.96
C LEU A 176 12.78 -2.05 0.21
N GLN A 177 12.29 -2.39 1.40
CA GLN A 177 12.30 -1.52 2.59
C GLN A 177 11.69 -0.14 2.31
N PRO A 178 10.44 -0.10 1.80
CA PRO A 178 9.79 1.17 1.49
C PRO A 178 9.51 1.98 2.76
N ASP A 179 9.42 3.30 2.61
CA ASP A 179 8.98 4.18 3.70
C ASP A 179 7.51 3.97 4.05
N ILE A 180 6.69 3.65 3.04
CA ILE A 180 5.24 3.49 3.16
C ILE A 180 4.81 2.23 2.41
N LEU A 181 4.09 1.33 3.08
CA LEU A 181 3.50 0.14 2.48
C LEU A 181 2.02 0.39 2.14
N CYS A 182 1.68 0.23 0.88
CA CYS A 182 0.33 0.44 0.37
C CYS A 182 -0.35 -0.89 0.06
N PHE A 183 -1.61 -1.03 0.46
CA PHE A 183 -2.46 -2.20 0.17
C PHE A 183 -3.68 -1.76 -0.63
N ASP A 184 -3.87 -2.35 -1.80
CA ASP A 184 -5.05 -2.14 -2.65
C ASP A 184 -5.97 -3.36 -2.54
N GLU A 185 -6.93 -3.30 -1.60
CA GLU A 185 -7.92 -4.36 -1.33
C GLU A 185 -7.27 -5.76 -1.16
N PRO A 186 -6.39 -5.95 -0.17
CA PRO A 186 -5.51 -7.12 -0.08
C PRO A 186 -6.24 -8.45 0.11
N THR A 187 -7.54 -8.45 0.42
CA THR A 187 -8.35 -9.65 0.69
C THR A 187 -9.43 -9.93 -0.33
N SER A 188 -9.73 -8.99 -1.22
CA SER A 188 -10.88 -9.08 -2.14
C SER A 188 -10.81 -10.21 -3.17
N ALA A 189 -9.60 -10.74 -3.45
CA ALA A 189 -9.39 -11.90 -4.33
C ALA A 189 -9.27 -13.23 -3.55
N LEU A 190 -9.58 -13.24 -2.25
CA LEU A 190 -9.45 -14.40 -1.37
C LEU A 190 -10.82 -14.96 -0.97
N ASP A 191 -10.83 -16.28 -0.74
CA ASP A 191 -11.96 -16.90 -0.05
C ASP A 191 -12.03 -16.40 1.40
N PRO A 192 -13.23 -16.29 2.00
CA PRO A 192 -13.41 -15.80 3.38
C PRO A 192 -12.55 -16.52 4.42
N GLU A 193 -12.32 -17.82 4.25
CA GLU A 193 -11.48 -18.63 5.15
C GLU A 193 -10.00 -18.19 5.14
N LEU A 194 -9.50 -17.66 4.02
CA LEU A 194 -8.11 -17.22 3.85
C LEU A 194 -7.91 -15.74 4.20
N THR A 195 -8.98 -14.96 4.21
CA THR A 195 -8.96 -13.53 4.54
C THR A 195 -8.34 -13.28 5.91
N GLY A 196 -8.75 -14.04 6.93
CA GLY A 196 -8.27 -13.89 8.30
C GLY A 196 -6.75 -14.03 8.46
N GLU A 197 -6.13 -14.95 7.72
CA GLU A 197 -4.67 -15.14 7.76
C GLU A 197 -3.91 -13.93 7.23
N VAL A 198 -4.40 -13.30 6.15
CA VAL A 198 -3.77 -12.12 5.55
C VAL A 198 -3.98 -10.89 6.44
N LEU A 199 -5.19 -10.69 6.95
CA LEU A 199 -5.48 -9.58 7.87
C LEU A 199 -4.65 -9.67 9.15
N LYS A 200 -4.40 -10.88 9.67
CA LYS A 200 -3.51 -11.09 10.81
C LYS A 200 -2.09 -10.60 10.52
N VAL A 201 -1.53 -10.94 9.37
CA VAL A 201 -0.19 -10.47 8.98
C VAL A 201 -0.15 -8.95 8.87
N ILE A 202 -1.17 -8.31 8.28
CA ILE A 202 -1.23 -6.85 8.17
C ILE A 202 -1.35 -6.21 9.57
N ARG A 203 -2.11 -6.80 10.49
CA ARG A 203 -2.19 -6.37 11.90
C ARG A 203 -0.83 -6.45 12.60
N GLU A 204 -0.11 -7.56 12.43
CA GLU A 204 1.25 -7.72 12.98
C GLU A 204 2.23 -6.66 12.43
N LEU A 205 2.09 -6.26 11.17
CA LEU A 205 2.87 -5.16 10.60
C LEU A 205 2.51 -3.81 11.23
N ALA A 206 1.22 -3.56 11.50
CA ALA A 206 0.75 -2.37 12.20
C ALA A 206 1.28 -2.29 13.63
N ASP A 207 1.23 -3.39 14.37
CA ASP A 207 1.74 -3.50 15.74
C ASP A 207 3.26 -3.22 15.80
N ASN A 208 3.99 -3.61 14.75
CA ASN A 208 5.41 -3.32 14.55
C ASN A 208 5.69 -1.90 14.01
N LYS A 209 4.70 -1.02 14.02
CA LYS A 209 4.82 0.38 13.58
C LYS A 209 5.27 0.55 12.12
N THR A 210 4.87 -0.38 11.26
CA THR A 210 5.03 -0.19 9.81
C THR A 210 4.08 0.92 9.35
N THR A 211 4.59 1.90 8.62
CA THR A 211 3.78 2.97 8.05
C THR A 211 2.99 2.45 6.87
N MET A 212 1.66 2.54 6.90
CA MET A 212 0.80 1.88 5.91
C MET A 212 -0.38 2.74 5.45
N ILE A 213 -0.75 2.55 4.18
CA ILE A 213 -2.03 3.00 3.62
C ILE A 213 -2.78 1.75 3.15
N ILE A 214 -4.00 1.55 3.63
CA ILE A 214 -4.79 0.35 3.35
C ILE A 214 -6.13 0.76 2.73
N VAL A 215 -6.34 0.43 1.46
CA VAL A 215 -7.68 0.45 0.85
C VAL A 215 -8.32 -0.89 1.15
N THR A 216 -9.47 -0.89 1.81
CA THR A 216 -10.15 -2.12 2.22
C THR A 216 -11.66 -1.98 2.26
N HIS A 217 -12.35 -3.10 2.10
CA HIS A 217 -13.79 -3.27 2.36
C HIS A 217 -14.07 -3.99 3.69
N GLU A 218 -13.03 -4.38 4.42
CA GLU A 218 -13.13 -5.01 5.75
C GLU A 218 -13.29 -3.92 6.82
N MET A 219 -14.54 -3.52 7.10
CA MET A 219 -14.84 -2.35 7.95
C MET A 219 -14.37 -2.54 9.40
N ALA A 220 -14.62 -3.73 9.99
CA ALA A 220 -14.16 -4.03 11.34
C ALA A 220 -12.61 -3.97 11.43
N PHE A 221 -11.91 -4.51 10.41
CA PHE A 221 -10.47 -4.44 10.34
C PHE A 221 -9.96 -3.00 10.19
N ALA A 222 -10.58 -2.19 9.32
CA ALA A 222 -10.22 -0.79 9.16
C ALA A 222 -10.36 -0.01 10.47
N ARG A 223 -11.48 -0.21 11.21
CA ARG A 223 -11.72 0.41 12.50
C ARG A 223 -10.65 0.03 13.54
N ASP A 224 -10.30 -1.27 13.60
CA ASP A 224 -9.44 -1.80 14.67
C ASP A 224 -7.95 -1.54 14.44
N VAL A 225 -7.51 -1.41 13.19
CA VAL A 225 -6.06 -1.34 12.84
C VAL A 225 -5.62 0.07 12.48
N ALA A 226 -6.52 0.92 11.94
CA ALA A 226 -6.16 2.26 11.53
C ALA A 226 -5.95 3.21 12.71
N ASN A 227 -5.03 4.16 12.53
CA ASN A 227 -4.88 5.34 13.39
C ASN A 227 -5.70 6.51 12.82
N HIS A 228 -5.98 6.48 11.52
CA HIS A 228 -6.76 7.49 10.82
C HIS A 228 -7.55 6.83 9.70
N VAL A 229 -8.79 7.22 9.52
CA VAL A 229 -9.67 6.72 8.45
C VAL A 229 -10.06 7.86 7.53
N VAL A 230 -10.01 7.57 6.23
CA VAL A 230 -10.43 8.48 5.15
C VAL A 230 -11.60 7.83 4.42
N PHE A 231 -12.77 8.47 4.45
CA PHE A 231 -13.93 8.06 3.68
C PHE A 231 -14.01 8.81 2.36
N MET A 232 -13.96 8.07 1.25
CA MET A 232 -14.03 8.61 -0.10
C MET A 232 -15.36 8.26 -0.78
N ASP A 233 -15.99 9.25 -1.43
CA ASP A 233 -17.12 9.06 -2.31
C ASP A 233 -17.05 10.04 -3.48
N ASP A 234 -17.42 9.59 -4.68
CA ASP A 234 -17.40 10.38 -5.92
C ASP A 234 -16.13 11.23 -6.14
N GLY A 235 -14.97 10.64 -5.84
CA GLY A 235 -13.65 11.27 -6.04
C GLY A 235 -13.25 12.30 -4.99
N HIS A 236 -14.02 12.50 -3.93
CA HIS A 236 -13.74 13.42 -2.82
C HIS A 236 -13.47 12.66 -1.52
N ILE A 237 -12.68 13.25 -0.63
CA ILE A 237 -12.69 12.90 0.78
C ILE A 237 -13.87 13.62 1.42
N LEU A 238 -14.91 12.89 1.82
CA LEU A 238 -16.09 13.46 2.46
C LEU A 238 -15.90 13.59 3.97
N GLU A 239 -15.23 12.62 4.58
CA GLU A 239 -14.97 12.61 6.01
C GLU A 239 -13.65 11.91 6.30
N GLN A 240 -12.90 12.39 7.29
CA GLN A 240 -11.68 11.74 7.75
C GLN A 240 -11.42 12.06 9.22
N GLY A 241 -10.78 11.15 9.94
CA GLY A 241 -10.46 11.36 11.34
C GLY A 241 -10.16 10.08 12.11
N ASP A 242 -10.36 10.15 13.41
CA ASP A 242 -10.23 9.02 14.32
C ASP A 242 -11.18 7.88 13.92
N PRO A 243 -10.71 6.61 13.89
CA PRO A 243 -11.53 5.48 13.50
C PRO A 243 -12.80 5.33 14.31
N ILE A 244 -12.72 5.40 15.64
CA ILE A 244 -13.88 5.21 16.53
C ILE A 244 -14.90 6.30 16.26
N GLU A 245 -14.47 7.57 16.19
CA GLU A 245 -15.37 8.70 15.91
C GLU A 245 -16.05 8.55 14.55
N LEU A 246 -15.31 8.16 13.51
CA LEU A 246 -15.88 8.04 12.16
C LEU A 246 -16.83 6.85 12.03
N PHE A 247 -16.53 5.72 12.67
CA PHE A 247 -17.38 4.53 12.58
C PHE A 247 -18.59 4.59 13.49
N GLU A 248 -18.47 5.17 14.71
CA GLU A 248 -19.56 5.21 15.69
C GLU A 248 -20.39 6.51 15.61
N HIS A 249 -19.74 7.62 15.26
CA HIS A 249 -20.35 8.94 15.23
C HIS A 249 -20.10 9.70 13.92
N PRO A 250 -20.39 9.09 12.74
CA PRO A 250 -20.16 9.74 11.46
C PRO A 250 -20.99 11.02 11.35
N LYS A 251 -20.37 12.08 10.84
CA LYS A 251 -20.97 13.42 10.72
C LYS A 251 -21.73 13.57 9.41
N GLU A 252 -21.11 13.10 8.31
CA GLU A 252 -21.67 13.22 6.98
C GLU A 252 -22.76 12.19 6.71
N GLU A 253 -23.89 12.62 6.16
CA GLU A 253 -25.02 11.72 5.85
C GLU A 253 -24.62 10.58 4.90
N ARG A 254 -23.71 10.86 3.98
CA ARG A 254 -23.22 9.85 3.04
C ARG A 254 -22.35 8.80 3.72
N THR A 255 -21.56 9.20 4.72
CA THR A 255 -20.78 8.28 5.57
C THR A 255 -21.71 7.37 6.37
N LYS A 256 -22.77 7.93 7.00
CA LYS A 256 -23.79 7.17 7.73
C LYS A 256 -24.46 6.12 6.82
N GLN A 257 -24.90 6.54 5.63
CA GLN A 257 -25.53 5.64 4.65
C GLN A 257 -24.59 4.53 4.18
N PHE A 258 -23.30 4.82 4.03
CA PHE A 258 -22.30 3.83 3.65
C PHE A 258 -22.10 2.82 4.78
N LEU A 259 -21.85 3.27 6.00
CA LEU A 259 -21.57 2.43 7.16
C LEU A 259 -22.78 1.59 7.60
N SER A 260 -24.01 2.10 7.46
CA SER A 260 -25.23 1.37 7.82
C SER A 260 -25.41 0.06 7.05
N ARG A 261 -24.82 -0.08 5.87
CA ARG A 261 -24.86 -1.32 5.08
C ARG A 261 -24.02 -2.44 5.71
N PHE A 262 -22.96 -2.08 6.43
CA PHE A 262 -22.06 -3.05 7.07
C PHE A 262 -22.50 -3.39 8.50
N SER A 263 -23.28 -2.54 9.16
CA SER A 263 -23.86 -2.83 10.49
C SER A 263 -24.95 -3.91 10.46
N GLN A 264 -25.48 -4.26 9.28
CA GLN A 264 -26.53 -5.28 9.12
C GLN A 264 -25.97 -6.69 8.89
N ASP A 265 -24.68 -6.84 8.58
CA ASP A 265 -24.03 -8.12 8.29
C ASP A 265 -23.38 -8.76 9.53
N GLU A 266 -23.51 -8.16 10.73
CA GLU A 266 -22.99 -8.68 12.00
C GLU A 266 -23.98 -9.53 12.81
N TYR A 267 -25.11 -10.04 12.19
CA TYR A 267 -26.05 -10.94 12.85
C TYR A 267 -26.23 -12.26 12.11
#